data_ef0f503343af6ff40bf9728626fac87d
#
_entry.id   ef0f503343af6ff40bf9728626fac87d
#
_cell.length_a   1.000
_cell.length_b   1.000
_cell.length_c   1.000
_cell.angle_alpha   90.00
_cell.angle_beta   90.00
_cell.angle_gamma   90.00
#
_symmetry.space_group_name_H-M   'P 1'
#
loop_
_entity.id
_entity.type
_entity.pdbx_description
1 polymer ?
#
loop_
_entity_poly.entity_id
_entity_poly.type
_entity_poly.pdbx_seq_one_letter_code
_entity_poly.pdbx_strand_id
1 'polypeptide(L)'
;MIKMTFEELLPGFWKFTDTCNVYVLQDGNKAIAIDFGSGKWLAELPSLGITGLEHVLLTHHHDDQCDGLLKRGDWPFEIHAPAGEELFLSPDKKDLFHRAPWFGDGCPPSYAAPRGRIGSIKYDLAGFGSFFWNDLRLRVIHTPGHGRNACSIMILHRGKQIVCCGDAAYECAKIWEPYHLEWDHWTGSGALAAWEGIERLRGLGIDMLCPSHGSVISNRPRNMLRILSERILQFYRQKGQISPGEPDRNMCGEKLDCGAWRYLPHLYQYGQNGYLLTSREKEALVVDPTTGDMTALESLLKELKVIPSAIAVSHYHFDHCDAIPELRGRYGAKAWLHPQVAEPWKDPEHTILPWLLQKRLDPFELWPERGIWNWNEYSFKVAPWPGQTWWHCVFMAEVDGRKVMFAGDSFQPSSIWNGTGGFCAYNNSRFLDGYVPSVQLALNWRPDIMAAGHTNCCLFSPQKFVKIQRWARKTHDAVLALCPSGDLEKDYYSLFERISEKGFRLIPASPHVEIK
;
A
#
# COMPACT_ATOMS: atom_id res chain seq x y z
N MET A 1 -6.37 35.35 7.49
CA MET A 1 -6.90 34.63 6.33
C MET A 1 -6.04 35.02 5.13
N ILE A 2 -5.29 34.09 4.58
CA ILE A 2 -4.56 34.29 3.31
C ILE A 2 -5.66 34.45 2.25
N LYS A 3 -5.66 35.56 1.54
CA LYS A 3 -6.61 35.81 0.44
C LYS A 3 -6.25 34.79 -0.67
N MET A 4 -7.08 33.78 -0.87
CA MET A 4 -6.93 32.84 -1.97
C MET A 4 -7.24 33.60 -3.26
N THR A 5 -6.26 33.77 -4.13
CA THR A 5 -6.38 34.52 -5.39
C THR A 5 -5.80 33.71 -6.51
N PHE A 6 -6.34 33.91 -7.73
CA PHE A 6 -5.74 33.39 -8.94
C PHE A 6 -4.36 34.00 -9.20
N GLU A 7 -3.43 33.18 -9.61
CA GLU A 7 -2.12 33.55 -10.14
C GLU A 7 -2.16 33.43 -11.67
N GLU A 8 -1.90 34.50 -12.39
CA GLU A 8 -1.77 34.44 -13.85
C GLU A 8 -0.39 33.91 -14.23
N LEU A 9 -0.34 32.71 -14.77
CA LEU A 9 0.91 32.06 -15.21
C LEU A 9 1.34 32.52 -16.62
N LEU A 10 0.37 32.69 -17.49
CA LEU A 10 0.47 33.27 -18.84
C LEU A 10 -0.86 33.98 -19.14
N PRO A 11 -0.89 34.93 -20.09
CA PRO A 11 -2.15 35.63 -20.42
C PRO A 11 -3.29 34.67 -20.74
N GLY A 12 -4.31 34.64 -19.88
CA GLY A 12 -5.47 33.74 -19.99
C GLY A 12 -5.24 32.32 -19.48
N PHE A 13 -4.11 32.06 -18.82
CA PHE A 13 -3.87 30.78 -18.13
C PHE A 13 -3.56 31.01 -16.67
N TRP A 14 -4.43 30.53 -15.80
CA TRP A 14 -4.50 30.85 -14.40
C TRP A 14 -4.29 29.63 -13.53
N LYS A 15 -3.71 29.83 -12.35
CA LYS A 15 -3.60 28.85 -11.27
C LYS A 15 -4.33 29.34 -10.04
N PHE A 16 -5.08 28.46 -9.42
CA PHE A 16 -5.66 28.65 -8.09
C PHE A 16 -5.18 27.54 -7.17
N THR A 17 -4.64 27.90 -6.00
CA THR A 17 -4.19 26.91 -5.01
C THR A 17 -5.30 26.68 -4.00
N ASP A 18 -5.81 25.47 -3.95
CA ASP A 18 -6.89 25.00 -3.09
C ASP A 18 -6.46 23.70 -2.39
N THR A 19 -7.32 22.69 -2.29
CA THR A 19 -6.95 21.33 -1.85
C THR A 19 -5.95 20.70 -2.82
N CYS A 20 -6.03 21.06 -4.09
CA CYS A 20 -4.99 20.89 -5.11
C CYS A 20 -4.82 22.18 -5.90
N ASN A 21 -3.84 22.27 -6.80
CA ASN A 21 -3.75 23.35 -7.77
C ASN A 21 -4.78 23.11 -8.88
N VAL A 22 -5.68 24.05 -9.06
CA VAL A 22 -6.63 24.09 -10.16
C VAL A 22 -6.10 25.02 -11.23
N TYR A 23 -6.06 24.54 -12.48
CA TYR A 23 -5.61 25.35 -13.61
C TYR A 23 -6.78 25.72 -14.49
N VAL A 24 -6.93 27.02 -14.81
CA VAL A 24 -8.03 27.55 -15.62
C VAL A 24 -7.48 28.12 -16.90
N LEU A 25 -7.96 27.61 -18.03
CA LEU A 25 -7.68 28.15 -19.35
C LEU A 25 -8.87 28.94 -19.83
N GLN A 26 -8.64 30.22 -20.13
CA GLN A 26 -9.65 31.20 -20.53
C GLN A 26 -9.62 31.47 -22.03
N ASP A 27 -10.79 31.51 -22.66
CA ASP A 27 -11.01 31.99 -24.01
C ASP A 27 -12.20 32.96 -24.03
N GLY A 28 -11.92 34.24 -24.17
CA GLY A 28 -12.91 35.31 -24.01
C GLY A 28 -13.53 35.32 -22.60
N ASN A 29 -14.85 35.16 -22.54
CA ASN A 29 -15.58 35.07 -21.27
C ASN A 29 -15.90 33.61 -20.86
N LYS A 30 -15.36 32.64 -21.57
CA LYS A 30 -15.49 31.20 -21.28
C LYS A 30 -14.20 30.61 -20.76
N ALA A 31 -14.28 29.48 -20.06
CA ALA A 31 -13.14 28.77 -19.57
C ALA A 31 -13.36 27.27 -19.45
N ILE A 32 -12.24 26.54 -19.41
CA ILE A 32 -12.17 25.16 -18.91
C ILE A 32 -11.24 25.12 -17.71
N ALA A 33 -11.45 24.13 -16.83
CA ALA A 33 -10.59 23.89 -15.69
C ALA A 33 -9.95 22.51 -15.76
N ILE A 34 -8.75 22.37 -15.22
CA ILE A 34 -8.06 21.11 -15.00
C ILE A 34 -7.97 20.91 -13.50
N ASP A 35 -8.52 19.79 -13.04
CA ASP A 35 -8.90 19.48 -11.68
C ASP A 35 -9.90 20.48 -11.08
N PHE A 36 -10.41 20.21 -9.88
CA PHE A 36 -11.49 20.99 -9.31
C PHE A 36 -11.24 21.44 -7.88
N GLY A 37 -10.50 20.66 -7.11
CA GLY A 37 -10.25 20.93 -5.71
C GLY A 37 -11.53 21.00 -4.88
N SER A 38 -11.59 21.95 -3.95
CA SER A 38 -12.78 22.20 -3.14
C SER A 38 -13.89 22.98 -3.86
N GLY A 39 -13.61 23.55 -5.04
CA GLY A 39 -14.52 24.39 -5.81
C GLY A 39 -14.68 25.84 -5.32
N LYS A 40 -13.92 26.29 -4.32
CA LYS A 40 -13.98 27.67 -3.80
C LYS A 40 -13.63 28.73 -4.85
N TRP A 41 -12.76 28.39 -5.78
CA TRP A 41 -12.29 29.26 -6.86
C TRP A 41 -13.39 29.70 -7.83
N LEU A 42 -14.51 28.97 -7.92
CA LEU A 42 -15.62 29.32 -8.79
C LEU A 42 -16.18 30.73 -8.51
N ALA A 43 -16.18 31.12 -7.24
CA ALA A 43 -16.65 32.46 -6.83
C ALA A 43 -15.77 33.61 -7.35
N GLU A 44 -14.52 33.32 -7.69
CA GLU A 44 -13.54 34.30 -8.16
C GLU A 44 -13.52 34.45 -9.70
N LEU A 45 -14.14 33.52 -10.45
CA LEU A 45 -14.15 33.55 -11.91
C LEU A 45 -14.67 34.87 -12.51
N PRO A 46 -15.75 35.49 -11.97
CA PRO A 46 -16.24 36.76 -12.49
C PRO A 46 -15.21 37.90 -12.40
N SER A 47 -14.31 37.86 -11.41
CA SER A 47 -13.24 38.86 -11.28
C SER A 47 -12.20 38.80 -12.40
N LEU A 48 -12.11 37.65 -13.09
CA LEU A 48 -11.25 37.42 -14.26
C LEU A 48 -12.00 37.70 -15.58
N GLY A 49 -13.28 38.15 -15.52
CA GLY A 49 -14.14 38.31 -16.69
C GLY A 49 -14.69 37.01 -17.26
N ILE A 50 -14.58 35.89 -16.50
CA ILE A 50 -15.11 34.59 -16.89
C ILE A 50 -16.53 34.45 -16.37
N THR A 51 -17.48 34.28 -17.28
CA THR A 51 -18.91 34.12 -16.99
C THR A 51 -19.43 32.72 -17.27
N GLY A 52 -18.64 31.89 -17.99
CA GLY A 52 -19.00 30.52 -18.34
C GLY A 52 -17.82 29.55 -18.15
N LEU A 53 -17.94 28.65 -17.19
CA LEU A 53 -17.11 27.46 -17.13
C LEU A 53 -17.83 26.38 -17.97
N GLU A 54 -17.16 25.82 -18.97
CA GLU A 54 -17.77 24.84 -19.88
C GLU A 54 -17.38 23.41 -19.57
N HIS A 55 -16.12 23.18 -19.20
CA HIS A 55 -15.61 21.84 -18.92
C HIS A 55 -14.67 21.82 -17.71
N VAL A 56 -14.70 20.72 -16.97
CA VAL A 56 -13.73 20.35 -15.96
C VAL A 56 -13.09 19.02 -16.37
N LEU A 57 -11.77 19.01 -16.50
CA LEU A 57 -10.99 17.85 -16.89
C LEU A 57 -10.24 17.34 -15.65
N LEU A 58 -10.61 16.18 -15.13
CA LEU A 58 -9.93 15.57 -13.97
C LEU A 58 -8.68 14.83 -14.44
N THR A 59 -7.57 15.01 -13.74
CA THR A 59 -6.34 14.25 -14.01
C THR A 59 -6.42 12.84 -13.42
N HIS A 60 -7.10 12.66 -12.30
CA HIS A 60 -7.33 11.39 -11.62
C HIS A 60 -8.46 11.53 -10.56
N HIS A 61 -8.76 10.44 -9.84
CA HIS A 61 -9.95 10.32 -8.99
C HIS A 61 -9.77 10.78 -7.53
N HIS A 62 -8.61 11.24 -7.10
CA HIS A 62 -8.39 11.53 -5.68
C HIS A 62 -9.30 12.65 -5.18
N ASP A 63 -9.66 12.57 -3.90
CA ASP A 63 -10.65 13.45 -3.28
C ASP A 63 -10.22 14.91 -3.25
N ASP A 64 -8.95 15.19 -3.09
CA ASP A 64 -8.40 16.54 -3.13
C ASP A 64 -8.47 17.20 -4.52
N GLN A 65 -8.55 16.40 -5.60
CA GLN A 65 -8.82 16.88 -6.95
C GLN A 65 -10.32 17.10 -7.25
N CYS A 66 -11.23 16.40 -6.56
CA CYS A 66 -12.62 16.35 -7.03
C CYS A 66 -13.72 16.44 -5.95
N ASP A 67 -13.41 16.42 -4.65
CA ASP A 67 -14.43 16.46 -3.58
C ASP A 67 -15.35 17.71 -3.62
N GLY A 68 -14.88 18.82 -4.17
CA GLY A 68 -15.71 19.98 -4.42
C GLY A 68 -16.92 19.69 -5.32
N LEU A 69 -16.81 18.71 -6.22
CA LEU A 69 -17.89 18.28 -7.11
C LEU A 69 -19.02 17.55 -6.37
N LEU A 70 -18.78 17.04 -5.17
CA LEU A 70 -19.81 16.39 -4.34
C LEU A 70 -20.82 17.37 -3.73
N LYS A 71 -20.50 18.66 -3.67
CA LYS A 71 -21.28 19.65 -2.90
C LYS A 71 -22.59 20.06 -3.56
N ARG A 72 -22.83 19.63 -4.79
CA ARG A 72 -24.06 19.92 -5.51
C ARG A 72 -24.32 18.95 -6.65
N GLY A 73 -25.60 18.82 -7.05
CA GLY A 73 -26.03 17.91 -8.09
C GLY A 73 -25.74 18.38 -9.52
N ASP A 74 -26.31 19.52 -9.93
CA ASP A 74 -26.30 19.99 -11.32
C ASP A 74 -25.30 21.13 -11.53
N TRP A 75 -24.15 20.81 -12.13
CA TRP A 75 -23.18 21.80 -12.55
C TRP A 75 -23.50 22.30 -13.97
N PRO A 76 -23.33 23.61 -14.24
CA PRO A 76 -23.56 24.14 -15.60
C PRO A 76 -22.42 23.83 -16.57
N PHE A 77 -21.52 22.91 -16.22
CA PHE A 77 -20.38 22.46 -17.02
C PHE A 77 -20.31 20.95 -17.08
N GLU A 78 -19.65 20.45 -18.09
CA GLU A 78 -19.40 19.02 -18.23
C GLU A 78 -18.14 18.59 -17.46
N ILE A 79 -18.19 17.38 -16.90
CA ILE A 79 -17.07 16.81 -16.15
C ILE A 79 -16.51 15.64 -16.96
N HIS A 80 -15.21 15.68 -17.20
CA HIS A 80 -14.46 14.66 -17.93
C HIS A 80 -13.41 14.02 -17.02
N ALA A 81 -13.29 12.70 -17.05
CA ALA A 81 -12.32 11.95 -16.27
C ALA A 81 -11.59 10.92 -17.15
N PRO A 82 -10.43 10.44 -16.72
CA PRO A 82 -9.76 9.36 -17.42
C PRO A 82 -10.63 8.12 -17.54
N ALA A 83 -10.58 7.46 -18.69
CA ALA A 83 -11.23 6.18 -18.89
C ALA A 83 -10.67 5.15 -17.89
N GLY A 84 -11.55 4.43 -17.21
CA GLY A 84 -11.18 3.47 -16.17
C GLY A 84 -11.26 4.00 -14.73
N GLU A 85 -11.57 5.30 -14.54
CA GLU A 85 -11.78 5.89 -13.20
C GLU A 85 -13.23 5.71 -12.68
N GLU A 86 -14.12 5.08 -13.43
CA GLU A 86 -15.54 4.84 -13.07
C GLU A 86 -15.67 4.11 -11.73
N LEU A 87 -14.74 3.21 -11.47
CA LEU A 87 -14.75 2.41 -10.25
C LEU A 87 -14.59 3.27 -8.98
N PHE A 88 -13.84 4.36 -9.10
CA PHE A 88 -13.50 5.23 -7.98
C PHE A 88 -14.40 6.47 -7.87
N LEU A 89 -14.85 7.01 -9.02
CA LEU A 89 -15.64 8.23 -9.09
C LEU A 89 -17.16 7.98 -9.02
N SER A 90 -17.61 6.74 -9.16
CA SER A 90 -19.01 6.33 -8.99
C SER A 90 -19.18 5.36 -7.82
N PRO A 91 -19.02 5.80 -6.58
CA PRO A 91 -19.04 4.92 -5.44
C PRO A 91 -20.47 4.56 -4.99
N ASP A 92 -21.24 3.86 -5.84
CA ASP A 92 -22.30 2.98 -5.31
C ASP A 92 -21.69 1.85 -4.45
N LYS A 93 -20.38 1.87 -4.35
CA LYS A 93 -19.54 0.86 -3.71
C LYS A 93 -18.89 1.44 -2.47
N LYS A 94 -19.70 1.70 -1.45
CA LYS A 94 -19.22 1.88 -0.06
C LYS A 94 -18.25 0.77 0.38
N ASP A 95 -18.24 -0.32 -0.38
CA ASP A 95 -17.44 -1.51 -0.16
C ASP A 95 -16.00 -1.42 -0.68
N LEU A 96 -15.61 -0.40 -1.45
CA LEU A 96 -14.22 -0.27 -1.93
C LEU A 96 -13.22 -0.13 -0.78
N PHE A 97 -13.67 0.44 0.34
CA PHE A 97 -12.84 0.53 1.54
C PHE A 97 -12.92 -0.74 2.40
N HIS A 98 -13.96 -1.55 2.26
CA HIS A 98 -14.25 -2.72 3.08
C HIS A 98 -13.99 -4.04 2.36
N ARG A 99 -13.75 -4.03 1.07
CA ARG A 99 -13.29 -5.25 0.40
C ARG A 99 -11.88 -5.52 0.85
N ALA A 100 -11.71 -6.67 1.52
CA ALA A 100 -10.41 -7.31 1.50
C ALA A 100 -9.91 -7.23 0.05
N PRO A 101 -8.72 -6.68 -0.20
CA PRO A 101 -8.23 -6.53 -1.55
C PRO A 101 -8.00 -7.92 -2.13
N TRP A 102 -9.02 -8.47 -2.72
CA TRP A 102 -8.89 -9.62 -3.58
C TRP A 102 -8.19 -9.11 -4.81
N PHE A 103 -6.93 -9.42 -4.90
CA PHE A 103 -6.08 -9.09 -6.02
C PHE A 103 -6.57 -9.62 -7.37
N GLY A 104 -7.61 -10.48 -7.37
CA GLY A 104 -8.23 -11.01 -8.56
C GLY A 104 -8.82 -9.97 -9.50
N ASP A 105 -9.30 -8.84 -8.99
CA ASP A 105 -9.89 -7.78 -9.82
C ASP A 105 -8.86 -6.72 -10.29
N GLY A 106 -7.60 -6.88 -9.93
CA GLY A 106 -6.50 -6.01 -10.37
C GLY A 106 -6.62 -4.54 -9.94
N CYS A 107 -7.45 -4.24 -8.95
CA CYS A 107 -7.69 -2.88 -8.49
C CYS A 107 -7.59 -2.83 -6.96
N PRO A 108 -6.57 -2.19 -6.40
CA PRO A 108 -6.49 -1.99 -4.97
C PRO A 108 -7.57 -0.99 -4.53
N PRO A 109 -8.06 -1.08 -3.30
CA PRO A 109 -8.92 -0.05 -2.75
C PRO A 109 -8.18 1.28 -2.77
N SER A 110 -8.84 2.33 -3.26
CA SER A 110 -8.29 3.67 -3.21
C SER A 110 -8.76 4.36 -1.93
N TYR A 111 -7.84 4.57 -1.00
CA TYR A 111 -8.13 5.33 0.23
C TYR A 111 -8.32 6.83 -0.04
N ALA A 112 -7.90 7.30 -1.20
CA ALA A 112 -8.02 8.69 -1.64
C ALA A 112 -9.25 8.94 -2.54
N ALA A 113 -10.12 7.95 -2.76
CA ALA A 113 -11.34 8.14 -3.53
C ALA A 113 -12.34 9.06 -2.81
N PRO A 114 -13.15 9.86 -3.54
CA PRO A 114 -14.16 10.74 -2.97
C PRO A 114 -15.22 9.97 -2.16
N ARG A 115 -15.77 10.63 -1.15
CA ARG A 115 -16.71 10.01 -0.18
C ARG A 115 -18.10 9.73 -0.75
N GLY A 116 -18.42 10.25 -1.91
CA GLY A 116 -19.76 10.19 -2.48
C GLY A 116 -19.73 10.09 -3.99
N ARG A 117 -20.92 9.95 -4.57
CA ARG A 117 -21.09 9.93 -6.02
C ARG A 117 -21.01 11.33 -6.59
N ILE A 118 -20.10 11.54 -7.52
CA ILE A 118 -20.06 12.72 -8.37
C ILE A 118 -21.03 12.45 -9.53
N GLY A 119 -21.98 13.36 -9.77
CA GLY A 119 -22.97 13.20 -10.84
C GLY A 119 -22.35 13.35 -12.23
N SER A 120 -22.98 12.74 -13.23
CA SER A 120 -22.78 12.94 -14.68
C SER A 120 -21.34 13.18 -15.16
N ILE A 121 -20.44 12.20 -14.93
CA ILE A 121 -19.07 12.24 -15.43
C ILE A 121 -19.00 11.54 -16.79
N LYS A 122 -18.26 12.12 -17.74
CA LYS A 122 -17.84 11.50 -18.98
C LYS A 122 -16.44 10.90 -18.79
N TYR A 123 -16.29 9.61 -18.99
CA TYR A 123 -15.01 8.91 -18.88
C TYR A 123 -14.35 8.79 -20.25
N ASP A 124 -14.06 9.93 -20.86
CA ASP A 124 -13.63 10.07 -22.24
C ASP A 124 -12.20 10.60 -22.41
N LEU A 125 -11.49 10.88 -21.32
CA LEU A 125 -10.08 11.24 -21.36
C LEU A 125 -9.23 9.98 -21.54
N ALA A 126 -9.22 9.45 -22.76
CA ALA A 126 -8.40 8.29 -23.08
C ALA A 126 -6.92 8.68 -23.20
N GLY A 127 -6.05 7.93 -22.53
CA GLY A 127 -4.61 8.11 -22.65
C GLY A 127 -4.17 8.03 -24.13
N PHE A 128 -3.33 8.97 -24.58
CA PHE A 128 -2.93 9.21 -25.97
C PHE A 128 -4.04 9.81 -26.87
N GLY A 129 -5.15 10.23 -26.30
CA GLY A 129 -6.25 10.90 -26.96
C GLY A 129 -6.05 12.40 -27.08
N SER A 130 -7.12 13.07 -27.49
CA SER A 130 -7.20 14.53 -27.55
C SER A 130 -8.57 14.96 -27.07
N PHE A 131 -8.59 16.05 -26.31
CA PHE A 131 -9.80 16.78 -25.98
C PHE A 131 -9.84 18.06 -26.81
N PHE A 132 -10.99 18.42 -27.37
CA PHE A 132 -11.14 19.62 -28.19
C PHE A 132 -12.05 20.61 -27.48
N TRP A 133 -11.60 21.85 -27.36
CA TRP A 133 -12.40 22.96 -26.86
C TRP A 133 -12.17 24.19 -27.73
N ASN A 134 -13.23 24.66 -28.37
CA ASN A 134 -13.15 25.67 -29.41
C ASN A 134 -12.13 25.28 -30.49
N ASP A 135 -11.17 26.15 -30.81
CA ASP A 135 -10.08 25.89 -31.73
C ASP A 135 -8.86 25.24 -31.07
N LEU A 136 -8.93 24.94 -29.77
CA LEU A 136 -7.84 24.36 -29.03
C LEU A 136 -7.92 22.84 -29.01
N ARG A 137 -6.75 22.22 -29.23
CA ARG A 137 -6.54 20.78 -29.04
C ARG A 137 -5.68 20.53 -27.83
N LEU A 138 -6.24 19.91 -26.82
CA LEU A 138 -5.52 19.42 -25.65
C LEU A 138 -5.17 17.95 -25.88
N ARG A 139 -3.91 17.57 -25.59
CA ARG A 139 -3.50 16.17 -25.67
C ARG A 139 -3.59 15.53 -24.31
N VAL A 140 -4.21 14.37 -24.23
CA VAL A 140 -4.27 13.53 -23.04
C VAL A 140 -3.10 12.56 -23.07
N ILE A 141 -2.31 12.50 -22.02
CA ILE A 141 -1.12 11.66 -21.90
C ILE A 141 -1.32 10.76 -20.68
N HIS A 142 -1.35 9.46 -20.89
CA HIS A 142 -1.43 8.51 -19.78
C HIS A 142 -0.15 8.59 -18.94
N THR A 143 -0.29 8.97 -17.68
CA THR A 143 0.80 9.11 -16.71
C THR A 143 0.46 8.34 -15.43
N PRO A 144 0.43 6.99 -15.50
CA PRO A 144 0.09 6.14 -14.36
C PRO A 144 1.15 6.21 -13.27
N GLY A 145 0.83 5.65 -12.10
CA GLY A 145 1.76 5.50 -10.99
C GLY A 145 1.16 5.99 -9.69
N HIS A 146 0.82 7.28 -9.61
CA HIS A 146 0.05 7.85 -8.51
C HIS A 146 -1.40 7.31 -8.50
N GLY A 147 -1.98 7.15 -9.67
CA GLY A 147 -3.21 6.41 -9.93
C GLY A 147 -3.06 5.56 -11.19
N ARG A 148 -3.79 4.44 -11.27
CA ARG A 148 -3.71 3.51 -12.41
C ARG A 148 -4.02 4.17 -13.74
N ASN A 149 -5.06 5.01 -13.77
CA ASN A 149 -5.55 5.65 -14.99
C ASN A 149 -5.23 7.15 -15.01
N ALA A 150 -4.38 7.62 -14.10
CA ALA A 150 -4.00 9.03 -14.06
C ALA A 150 -3.47 9.51 -15.39
N CYS A 151 -3.83 10.73 -15.76
CA CYS A 151 -3.39 11.35 -17.00
C CYS A 151 -2.87 12.77 -16.78
N SER A 152 -2.05 13.22 -17.72
CA SER A 152 -1.60 14.61 -17.84
C SER A 152 -2.28 15.25 -19.04
N ILE A 153 -2.60 16.53 -18.92
CA ILE A 153 -3.21 17.33 -19.98
C ILE A 153 -2.18 18.30 -20.55
N MET A 154 -1.82 18.12 -21.81
CA MET A 154 -0.88 18.99 -22.50
C MET A 154 -1.61 20.02 -23.35
N ILE A 155 -1.25 21.27 -23.20
CA ILE A 155 -1.83 22.44 -23.83
C ILE A 155 -0.74 23.19 -24.61
N LEU A 156 -1.03 23.56 -25.85
CA LEU A 156 -0.23 24.55 -26.56
C LEU A 156 -0.90 25.93 -26.41
N HIS A 157 -0.32 26.80 -25.58
CA HIS A 157 -0.90 28.12 -25.32
C HIS A 157 0.19 29.20 -25.44
N ARG A 158 -0.09 30.24 -26.22
CA ARG A 158 0.87 31.35 -26.47
C ARG A 158 2.26 30.88 -26.90
N GLY A 159 2.32 29.82 -27.71
CA GLY A 159 3.60 29.25 -28.18
C GLY A 159 4.38 28.45 -27.15
N LYS A 160 3.80 28.21 -25.96
CA LYS A 160 4.38 27.40 -24.88
C LYS A 160 3.68 26.06 -24.78
N GLN A 161 4.46 24.99 -24.60
CA GLN A 161 3.95 23.67 -24.26
C GLN A 161 3.82 23.55 -22.75
N ILE A 162 2.58 23.57 -22.29
CA ILE A 162 2.20 23.47 -20.88
C ILE A 162 1.69 22.07 -20.62
N VAL A 163 2.09 21.43 -19.52
CA VAL A 163 1.55 20.13 -19.11
C VAL A 163 1.05 20.21 -17.68
N CYS A 164 -0.27 20.10 -17.49
CA CYS A 164 -0.87 19.87 -16.19
C CYS A 164 -0.75 18.37 -15.89
N CYS A 165 0.14 18.01 -14.99
CA CYS A 165 0.59 16.62 -14.84
C CYS A 165 -0.09 15.87 -13.69
N GLY A 166 -1.12 16.46 -13.07
CA GLY A 166 -1.68 15.83 -11.87
C GLY A 166 -0.60 15.65 -10.80
N ASP A 167 -0.60 14.53 -10.16
CA ASP A 167 0.40 14.14 -9.16
C ASP A 167 1.48 13.19 -9.69
N ALA A 168 1.63 13.14 -11.03
CA ALA A 168 2.73 12.40 -11.63
C ALA A 168 4.11 12.95 -11.24
N ALA A 169 4.20 14.24 -10.91
CA ALA A 169 5.44 14.89 -10.47
C ALA A 169 5.16 15.97 -9.43
N TYR A 170 6.12 16.17 -8.55
CA TYR A 170 6.17 17.26 -7.57
C TYR A 170 7.47 18.04 -7.76
N GLU A 171 7.51 19.29 -7.28
CA GLU A 171 8.72 20.12 -7.38
C GLU A 171 9.96 19.44 -6.78
N CYS A 172 11.16 19.88 -7.17
CA CYS A 172 12.44 19.32 -6.72
C CYS A 172 12.63 17.82 -7.03
N ALA A 173 12.00 17.32 -8.09
CA ALA A 173 12.06 15.92 -8.52
C ALA A 173 11.58 14.94 -7.41
N LYS A 174 10.42 15.22 -6.86
CA LYS A 174 9.77 14.45 -5.81
C LYS A 174 8.39 13.97 -6.28
N ILE A 175 7.71 13.20 -5.44
CA ILE A 175 6.37 12.66 -5.69
C ILE A 175 5.45 13.07 -4.53
N TRP A 176 4.30 13.62 -4.85
CA TRP A 176 3.23 13.83 -3.89
C TRP A 176 2.70 12.47 -3.42
N GLU A 177 2.59 12.27 -2.11
CA GLU A 177 2.11 11.01 -1.52
C GLU A 177 2.86 9.77 -2.04
N PRO A 178 4.16 9.62 -1.72
CA PRO A 178 5.02 8.58 -2.30
C PRO A 178 4.58 7.16 -1.98
N TYR A 179 3.68 6.94 -1.02
CA TYR A 179 3.10 5.64 -0.73
C TYR A 179 2.32 5.04 -1.90
N HIS A 180 1.84 5.84 -2.84
CA HIS A 180 1.22 5.33 -4.07
C HIS A 180 2.20 4.59 -4.99
N LEU A 181 3.52 4.76 -4.80
CA LEU A 181 4.54 4.05 -5.57
C LEU A 181 4.70 2.56 -5.21
N GLU A 182 3.90 2.05 -4.31
CA GLU A 182 4.09 0.71 -3.76
C GLU A 182 3.27 -0.39 -4.43
N TRP A 183 2.26 -0.03 -5.21
CA TRP A 183 1.30 -0.96 -5.79
C TRP A 183 1.66 -1.46 -7.19
N ASP A 184 2.93 -1.86 -7.41
CA ASP A 184 3.42 -2.19 -8.75
C ASP A 184 2.85 -3.48 -9.34
N HIS A 185 2.69 -4.52 -8.56
CA HIS A 185 2.61 -5.86 -9.11
C HIS A 185 1.21 -6.35 -9.45
N TRP A 186 0.15 -5.68 -8.98
CA TRP A 186 -1.21 -6.11 -9.28
C TRP A 186 -2.09 -5.06 -9.95
N THR A 187 -1.65 -3.83 -10.01
CA THR A 187 -2.59 -2.71 -10.18
C THR A 187 -2.33 -1.84 -11.38
N GLY A 188 -1.17 -1.92 -12.01
CA GLY A 188 -0.75 -0.97 -13.05
C GLY A 188 -0.51 0.45 -12.53
N SER A 189 -0.42 0.61 -11.20
CA SER A 189 0.08 1.80 -10.50
C SER A 189 1.39 1.46 -9.80
N GLY A 190 2.01 2.40 -9.10
CA GLY A 190 3.24 2.17 -8.38
C GLY A 190 4.49 2.66 -9.11
N ALA A 191 5.67 2.30 -8.58
CA ALA A 191 6.94 2.88 -9.01
C ALA A 191 7.28 2.63 -10.48
N LEU A 192 7.05 1.42 -11.00
CA LEU A 192 7.35 1.12 -12.39
C LEU A 192 6.42 1.88 -13.33
N ALA A 193 5.12 1.92 -13.02
CA ALA A 193 4.15 2.68 -13.79
C ALA A 193 4.44 4.19 -13.73
N ALA A 194 4.81 4.72 -12.55
CA ALA A 194 5.22 6.11 -12.41
C ALA A 194 6.46 6.45 -13.24
N TRP A 195 7.45 5.56 -13.24
CA TRP A 195 8.63 5.73 -14.09
C TRP A 195 8.26 5.79 -15.58
N GLU A 196 7.40 4.90 -16.06
CA GLU A 196 6.90 4.93 -17.44
C GLU A 196 6.16 6.24 -17.76
N GLY A 197 5.29 6.71 -16.86
CA GLY A 197 4.59 7.98 -16.99
C GLY A 197 5.56 9.16 -17.13
N ILE A 198 6.57 9.21 -16.27
CA ILE A 198 7.61 10.25 -16.32
C ILE A 198 8.45 10.17 -17.60
N GLU A 199 8.79 8.96 -18.08
CA GLU A 199 9.51 8.81 -19.36
C GLU A 199 8.69 9.32 -20.55
N ARG A 200 7.37 9.14 -20.55
CA ARG A 200 6.48 9.72 -21.56
C ARG A 200 6.53 11.26 -21.54
N LEU A 201 6.47 11.86 -20.35
CA LEU A 201 6.60 13.32 -20.20
C LEU A 201 7.98 13.82 -20.64
N ARG A 202 9.05 13.11 -20.31
CA ARG A 202 10.43 13.47 -20.74
C ARG A 202 10.60 13.52 -22.26
N GLY A 203 9.83 12.70 -22.98
CA GLY A 203 9.80 12.68 -24.46
C GLY A 203 9.19 13.93 -25.09
N LEU A 204 8.58 14.83 -24.30
CA LEU A 204 7.88 16.02 -24.76
C LEU A 204 8.75 17.27 -24.62
N GLY A 205 8.45 18.28 -25.46
CA GLY A 205 9.09 19.59 -25.40
C GLY A 205 8.39 20.50 -24.39
N ILE A 206 8.47 20.20 -23.08
CA ILE A 206 7.73 20.92 -22.04
C ILE A 206 8.44 22.23 -21.68
N ASP A 207 7.72 23.36 -21.79
CA ASP A 207 8.14 24.67 -21.31
C ASP A 207 7.73 24.92 -19.85
N MET A 208 6.55 24.39 -19.46
CA MET A 208 5.97 24.57 -18.14
C MET A 208 5.28 23.27 -17.69
N LEU A 209 5.66 22.76 -16.53
CA LEU A 209 5.03 21.61 -15.89
C LEU A 209 4.23 22.10 -14.69
N CYS A 210 2.97 21.76 -14.67
CA CYS A 210 1.94 22.25 -13.74
C CYS A 210 1.43 21.08 -12.90
N PRO A 211 2.02 20.77 -11.74
CA PRO A 211 1.58 19.69 -10.87
C PRO A 211 0.34 20.07 -10.06
N SER A 212 -0.45 19.09 -9.64
CA SER A 212 -1.59 19.32 -8.75
C SER A 212 -1.17 19.73 -7.34
N HIS A 213 0.07 19.46 -6.95
CA HIS A 213 0.65 19.93 -5.68
C HIS A 213 2.03 20.55 -5.88
N GLY A 214 2.34 21.53 -5.02
CA GLY A 214 3.60 22.27 -5.08
C GLY A 214 3.63 23.38 -6.14
N SER A 215 4.83 23.80 -6.49
CA SER A 215 5.06 24.95 -7.39
C SER A 215 5.03 24.55 -8.86
N VAL A 216 4.63 25.48 -9.72
CA VAL A 216 4.79 25.34 -11.18
C VAL A 216 6.28 25.31 -11.53
N ILE A 217 6.65 24.40 -12.42
CA ILE A 217 8.03 24.12 -12.79
C ILE A 217 8.28 24.63 -14.21
N SER A 218 8.85 25.82 -14.33
CA SER A 218 9.23 26.47 -15.61
C SER A 218 10.73 26.49 -15.85
N ASN A 219 11.54 26.31 -14.79
CA ASN A 219 12.98 26.27 -14.91
C ASN A 219 13.46 24.83 -15.17
N ARG A 220 13.84 24.55 -16.41
CA ARG A 220 14.40 23.25 -16.85
C ARG A 220 13.52 22.03 -16.47
N PRO A 221 12.21 22.01 -16.79
CA PRO A 221 11.31 20.92 -16.42
C PRO A 221 11.80 19.55 -16.88
N ARG A 222 12.43 19.46 -18.06
CA ARG A 222 13.01 18.19 -18.56
C ARG A 222 14.14 17.65 -17.69
N ASN A 223 14.98 18.53 -17.12
CA ASN A 223 16.04 18.09 -16.22
C ASN A 223 15.46 17.61 -14.89
N MET A 224 14.45 18.29 -14.38
CA MET A 224 13.72 17.86 -13.18
C MET A 224 13.08 16.46 -13.39
N LEU A 225 12.40 16.25 -14.52
CA LEU A 225 11.80 14.95 -14.87
C LEU A 225 12.87 13.85 -15.02
N ARG A 226 14.07 14.18 -15.56
CA ARG A 226 15.18 13.23 -15.64
C ARG A 226 15.63 12.77 -14.24
N ILE A 227 15.80 13.71 -13.32
CA ILE A 227 16.21 13.40 -11.94
C ILE A 227 15.11 12.59 -11.25
N LEU A 228 13.83 12.95 -11.45
CA LEU A 228 12.70 12.22 -10.90
C LEU A 228 12.66 10.77 -11.41
N SER A 229 12.81 10.58 -12.71
CA SER A 229 12.87 9.26 -13.34
C SER A 229 13.97 8.38 -12.72
N GLU A 230 15.17 8.94 -12.54
CA GLU A 230 16.31 8.25 -11.94
C GLU A 230 16.01 7.84 -10.48
N ARG A 231 15.41 8.73 -9.69
CA ARG A 231 15.02 8.45 -8.29
C ARG A 231 13.96 7.37 -8.19
N ILE A 232 12.90 7.44 -9.02
CA ILE A 232 11.84 6.41 -9.04
C ILE A 232 12.43 5.06 -9.42
N LEU A 233 13.27 5.01 -10.45
CA LEU A 233 13.90 3.77 -10.89
C LEU A 233 14.87 3.22 -9.85
N GLN A 234 15.59 4.09 -9.13
CA GLN A 234 16.44 3.70 -8.01
C GLN A 234 15.62 3.08 -6.88
N PHE A 235 14.51 3.71 -6.49
CA PHE A 235 13.59 3.16 -5.48
C PHE A 235 13.05 1.80 -5.93
N TYR A 236 12.53 1.69 -7.14
CA TYR A 236 12.00 0.44 -7.69
C TYR A 236 13.03 -0.69 -7.65
N ARG A 237 14.24 -0.43 -8.16
CA ARG A 237 15.34 -1.40 -8.14
C ARG A 237 15.77 -1.78 -6.72
N GLN A 238 15.86 -0.80 -5.84
CA GLN A 238 16.28 -1.03 -4.46
C GLN A 238 15.23 -1.82 -3.68
N LYS A 239 13.95 -1.50 -3.85
CA LYS A 239 12.84 -2.25 -3.26
C LYS A 239 12.90 -3.73 -3.65
N GLY A 240 13.22 -4.02 -4.90
CA GLY A 240 13.34 -5.36 -5.44
C GLY A 240 14.59 -6.16 -5.05
N GLN A 241 15.54 -5.56 -4.35
CA GLN A 241 16.82 -6.20 -4.05
C GLN A 241 16.90 -6.91 -2.69
N ILE A 242 15.76 -7.16 -2.04
CA ILE A 242 15.74 -7.86 -0.74
C ILE A 242 16.32 -9.28 -0.86
N SER A 243 16.39 -9.79 -2.06
CA SER A 243 16.79 -11.13 -2.42
C SER A 243 18.05 -11.15 -3.26
N PRO A 244 19.19 -10.83 -2.70
CA PRO A 244 20.42 -10.75 -3.45
C PRO A 244 20.96 -12.14 -3.79
N GLY A 245 20.41 -12.83 -4.80
CA GLY A 245 21.06 -13.91 -5.52
C GLY A 245 21.58 -15.14 -4.74
N GLU A 246 21.37 -15.21 -3.44
CA GLU A 246 21.73 -16.38 -2.65
C GLU A 246 20.50 -17.29 -2.54
N PRO A 247 20.60 -18.54 -3.01
CA PRO A 247 19.51 -19.48 -2.87
C PRO A 247 19.19 -19.68 -1.38
N ASP A 248 17.91 -19.72 -1.07
CA ASP A 248 17.47 -20.13 0.26
C ASP A 248 17.93 -21.56 0.51
N ARG A 249 18.43 -21.80 1.69
CA ARG A 249 18.77 -23.16 2.12
C ARG A 249 17.47 -23.86 2.55
N ASN A 250 16.61 -24.16 1.58
CA ASN A 250 15.38 -24.90 1.84
C ASN A 250 15.72 -26.26 2.48
N MET A 251 14.96 -26.63 3.49
CA MET A 251 15.06 -27.94 4.09
C MET A 251 14.41 -28.99 3.18
N CYS A 252 15.01 -30.16 3.07
CA CYS A 252 14.35 -31.31 2.49
C CYS A 252 13.39 -31.89 3.53
N GLY A 253 12.09 -31.64 3.35
CA GLY A 253 11.04 -32.28 4.12
C GLY A 253 10.67 -33.64 3.52
N GLU A 254 10.06 -34.50 4.32
CA GLU A 254 9.39 -35.71 3.86
C GLU A 254 7.94 -35.37 3.54
N LYS A 255 7.52 -35.70 2.31
CA LYS A 255 6.14 -35.53 1.91
C LYS A 255 5.29 -36.70 2.43
N LEU A 256 4.23 -36.40 3.17
CA LEU A 256 3.30 -37.37 3.72
C LEU A 256 2.17 -37.71 2.72
N ASP A 257 1.46 -38.81 2.96
CA ASP A 257 0.35 -39.25 2.11
C ASP A 257 -0.79 -38.23 2.04
N CYS A 258 -1.04 -37.49 3.14
CA CYS A 258 -2.01 -36.40 3.18
C CYS A 258 -1.56 -35.12 2.42
N GLY A 259 -0.36 -35.12 1.83
CA GLY A 259 0.18 -34.00 1.07
C GLY A 259 0.96 -32.97 1.89
N ALA A 260 0.94 -33.07 3.22
CA ALA A 260 1.75 -32.23 4.11
C ALA A 260 3.24 -32.58 4.06
N TRP A 261 4.08 -31.69 4.57
CA TRP A 261 5.52 -31.89 4.68
C TRP A 261 5.94 -32.06 6.12
N ARG A 262 6.74 -33.07 6.44
CA ARG A 262 7.37 -33.27 7.73
C ARG A 262 8.82 -32.79 7.67
N TYR A 263 9.18 -31.79 8.47
CA TYR A 263 10.57 -31.26 8.55
C TYR A 263 11.35 -31.77 9.75
N LEU A 264 10.65 -31.98 10.87
CA LEU A 264 11.17 -32.62 12.08
C LEU A 264 10.13 -33.64 12.58
N PRO A 265 10.49 -34.54 13.50
CA PRO A 265 9.54 -35.51 14.05
C PRO A 265 8.22 -34.91 14.54
N HIS A 266 8.25 -33.65 15.06
CA HIS A 266 7.07 -32.96 15.59
C HIS A 266 6.71 -31.67 14.82
N LEU A 267 7.42 -31.30 13.72
CA LEU A 267 7.15 -30.10 12.93
C LEU A 267 6.70 -30.45 11.53
N TYR A 268 5.52 -29.98 11.17
CA TYR A 268 4.86 -30.20 9.87
C TYR A 268 4.46 -28.89 9.23
N GLN A 269 4.36 -28.88 7.90
CA GLN A 269 3.73 -27.80 7.13
C GLN A 269 2.57 -28.38 6.34
N TYR A 270 1.43 -27.67 6.38
CA TYR A 270 0.24 -27.96 5.58
C TYR A 270 -0.14 -26.72 4.78
N GLY A 271 -0.54 -26.88 3.54
CA GLY A 271 -0.85 -25.73 2.67
C GLY A 271 0.35 -24.82 2.40
N GLN A 272 0.08 -23.52 2.24
CA GLN A 272 1.12 -22.54 1.91
C GLN A 272 1.71 -21.83 3.13
N ASN A 273 0.87 -21.51 4.12
CA ASN A 273 1.26 -20.67 5.27
C ASN A 273 1.31 -21.47 6.58
N GLY A 274 0.51 -22.52 6.67
CA GLY A 274 0.21 -23.19 7.91
C GLY A 274 1.28 -24.17 8.36
N TYR A 275 1.65 -24.09 9.65
CA TYR A 275 2.50 -25.09 10.31
C TYR A 275 1.75 -25.79 11.45
N LEU A 276 2.14 -27.02 11.70
CA LEU A 276 1.61 -27.82 12.81
C LEU A 276 2.78 -28.31 13.68
N LEU A 277 2.69 -28.04 14.97
CA LEU A 277 3.59 -28.60 15.97
C LEU A 277 2.79 -29.59 16.83
N THR A 278 3.32 -30.82 16.99
CA THR A 278 2.67 -31.84 17.82
C THR A 278 3.35 -31.96 19.17
N SER A 279 2.58 -32.32 20.20
CA SER A 279 3.08 -32.54 21.56
C SER A 279 2.98 -34.02 21.97
N ARG A 280 3.65 -34.36 23.10
CA ARG A 280 3.58 -35.68 23.73
C ARG A 280 2.18 -36.02 24.23
N GLU A 281 1.38 -35.01 24.51
CA GLU A 281 -0.01 -35.13 24.94
C GLU A 281 -0.98 -35.44 23.79
N LYS A 282 -0.46 -35.65 22.57
CA LYS A 282 -1.25 -35.80 21.33
C LYS A 282 -2.10 -34.59 21.01
N GLU A 283 -1.65 -33.45 21.41
CA GLU A 283 -2.22 -32.17 21.04
C GLU A 283 -1.42 -31.52 19.91
N ALA A 284 -2.06 -30.60 19.20
CA ALA A 284 -1.46 -29.84 18.13
C ALA A 284 -1.58 -28.33 18.39
N LEU A 285 -0.46 -27.62 18.18
CA LEU A 285 -0.43 -26.18 17.98
C LEU A 285 -0.52 -25.91 16.49
N VAL A 286 -1.56 -25.21 16.07
CA VAL A 286 -1.79 -24.79 14.69
C VAL A 286 -1.26 -23.37 14.52
N VAL A 287 -0.35 -23.16 13.58
CA VAL A 287 0.29 -21.87 13.31
C VAL A 287 -0.25 -21.33 12.00
N ASP A 288 -0.66 -20.06 12.00
CA ASP A 288 -1.13 -19.31 10.83
C ASP A 288 -2.19 -20.04 9.98
N PRO A 289 -3.34 -20.41 10.57
CA PRO A 289 -4.35 -21.18 9.86
C PRO A 289 -5.20 -20.34 8.90
N THR A 290 -5.35 -20.84 7.67
CA THR A 290 -6.29 -20.28 6.70
C THR A 290 -7.39 -21.27 6.30
N THR A 291 -8.58 -20.76 6.00
CA THR A 291 -9.72 -21.57 5.54
C THR A 291 -9.42 -22.31 4.24
N GLY A 292 -8.54 -21.73 3.38
CA GLY A 292 -8.09 -22.36 2.14
C GLY A 292 -7.33 -23.68 2.35
N ASP A 293 -6.68 -23.85 3.51
CA ASP A 293 -5.83 -25.00 3.82
C ASP A 293 -6.49 -26.00 4.81
N MET A 294 -7.75 -25.76 5.21
CA MET A 294 -8.43 -26.58 6.22
C MET A 294 -8.51 -28.07 5.86
N THR A 295 -8.74 -28.41 4.60
CA THR A 295 -8.79 -29.81 4.15
C THR A 295 -7.43 -30.51 4.33
N ALA A 296 -6.33 -29.81 4.04
CA ALA A 296 -4.98 -30.34 4.23
C ALA A 296 -4.66 -30.51 5.72
N LEU A 297 -5.04 -29.51 6.54
CA LEU A 297 -4.88 -29.56 7.99
C LEU A 297 -5.65 -30.75 8.60
N GLU A 298 -6.92 -30.93 8.26
CA GLU A 298 -7.75 -32.01 8.79
C GLU A 298 -7.20 -33.40 8.41
N SER A 299 -6.72 -33.54 7.17
CA SER A 299 -6.07 -34.77 6.70
C SER A 299 -4.83 -35.08 7.53
N LEU A 300 -4.00 -34.07 7.80
CA LEU A 300 -2.79 -34.20 8.63
C LEU A 300 -3.13 -34.55 10.08
N LEU A 301 -4.11 -33.86 10.70
CA LEU A 301 -4.55 -34.14 12.07
C LEU A 301 -5.05 -35.58 12.24
N LYS A 302 -5.79 -36.07 11.25
CA LYS A 302 -6.29 -37.45 11.21
C LYS A 302 -5.15 -38.47 11.08
N GLU A 303 -4.18 -38.22 10.21
CA GLU A 303 -3.02 -39.08 9.99
C GLU A 303 -2.18 -39.18 11.27
N LEU A 304 -1.91 -38.05 11.91
CA LEU A 304 -1.09 -37.97 13.12
C LEU A 304 -1.85 -38.35 14.40
N LYS A 305 -3.19 -38.45 14.34
CA LYS A 305 -4.07 -38.72 15.48
C LYS A 305 -3.86 -37.73 16.63
N VAL A 306 -3.79 -36.44 16.30
CA VAL A 306 -3.64 -35.33 17.25
C VAL A 306 -4.84 -34.39 17.18
N ILE A 307 -5.08 -33.63 18.24
CA ILE A 307 -6.20 -32.70 18.36
C ILE A 307 -5.68 -31.27 18.54
N PRO A 308 -6.13 -30.28 17.75
CA PRO A 308 -5.78 -28.88 17.98
C PRO A 308 -6.22 -28.39 19.36
N SER A 309 -5.29 -27.94 20.19
CA SER A 309 -5.56 -27.32 21.49
C SER A 309 -5.20 -25.84 21.52
N ALA A 310 -4.29 -25.41 20.66
CA ALA A 310 -3.85 -24.03 20.56
C ALA A 310 -3.68 -23.58 19.09
N ILE A 311 -3.89 -22.29 18.86
CA ILE A 311 -3.66 -21.61 17.60
C ILE A 311 -2.72 -20.45 17.88
N ALA A 312 -1.69 -20.26 17.06
CA ALA A 312 -0.74 -19.16 17.12
C ALA A 312 -0.76 -18.37 15.81
N VAL A 313 -0.74 -17.05 15.89
CA VAL A 313 -0.82 -16.18 14.69
C VAL A 313 0.37 -15.24 14.66
N SER A 314 1.05 -15.19 13.52
CA SER A 314 2.22 -14.33 13.30
C SER A 314 1.84 -12.88 13.03
N HIS A 315 0.78 -12.64 12.25
CA HIS A 315 0.31 -11.31 11.89
C HIS A 315 -1.17 -11.30 11.45
N TYR A 316 -1.71 -10.13 11.17
CA TYR A 316 -3.16 -9.94 11.00
C TYR A 316 -3.73 -10.27 9.61
N HIS A 317 -2.93 -10.61 8.61
CA HIS A 317 -3.45 -10.93 7.28
C HIS A 317 -4.42 -12.11 7.31
N PHE A 318 -5.49 -12.03 6.52
CA PHE A 318 -6.58 -12.99 6.59
C PHE A 318 -6.13 -14.43 6.30
N ASP A 319 -5.17 -14.60 5.41
CA ASP A 319 -4.60 -15.90 5.02
C ASP A 319 -3.67 -16.53 6.08
N HIS A 320 -3.58 -15.91 7.26
CA HIS A 320 -2.90 -16.43 8.45
C HIS A 320 -3.82 -16.59 9.67
N CYS A 321 -5.11 -16.26 9.55
CA CYS A 321 -5.98 -16.21 10.72
C CYS A 321 -7.47 -16.50 10.48
N ASP A 322 -7.94 -16.54 9.23
CA ASP A 322 -9.37 -16.62 8.92
C ASP A 322 -10.00 -17.95 9.31
N ALA A 323 -9.22 -19.02 9.53
CA ALA A 323 -9.69 -20.31 10.05
C ALA A 323 -9.82 -20.38 11.59
N ILE A 324 -9.43 -19.34 12.33
CA ILE A 324 -9.54 -19.34 13.81
C ILE A 324 -10.95 -19.68 14.31
N PRO A 325 -12.04 -19.06 13.81
CA PRO A 325 -13.39 -19.36 14.27
C PRO A 325 -13.79 -20.82 14.03
N GLU A 326 -13.34 -21.39 12.92
CA GLU A 326 -13.65 -22.78 12.55
C GLU A 326 -12.92 -23.77 13.45
N LEU A 327 -11.62 -23.60 13.66
CA LEU A 327 -10.81 -24.43 14.55
C LEU A 327 -11.30 -24.37 16.00
N ARG A 328 -11.67 -23.19 16.46
CA ARG A 328 -12.26 -23.01 17.80
C ARG A 328 -13.61 -23.72 17.91
N GLY A 329 -14.47 -23.56 16.91
CA GLY A 329 -15.80 -24.19 16.91
C GLY A 329 -15.75 -25.73 16.86
N ARG A 330 -14.81 -26.30 16.11
CA ARG A 330 -14.68 -27.74 15.92
C ARG A 330 -13.93 -28.45 17.05
N TYR A 331 -12.84 -27.83 17.54
CA TYR A 331 -11.90 -28.47 18.46
C TYR A 331 -11.82 -27.82 19.83
N GLY A 332 -12.42 -26.65 20.02
CA GLY A 332 -12.25 -25.87 21.25
C GLY A 332 -10.86 -25.26 21.41
N ALA A 333 -10.08 -25.20 20.33
CA ALA A 333 -8.70 -24.70 20.34
C ALA A 333 -8.65 -23.23 20.77
N LYS A 334 -7.73 -22.87 21.67
CA LYS A 334 -7.53 -21.49 22.12
C LYS A 334 -6.63 -20.73 21.15
N ALA A 335 -7.07 -19.58 20.68
CA ALA A 335 -6.25 -18.69 19.85
C ALA A 335 -5.38 -17.80 20.74
N TRP A 336 -4.09 -17.74 20.44
CA TRP A 336 -3.08 -16.95 21.12
C TRP A 336 -2.48 -15.93 20.17
N LEU A 337 -2.54 -14.65 20.53
CA LEU A 337 -2.07 -13.54 19.73
C LEU A 337 -1.11 -12.66 20.53
N HIS A 338 -0.12 -12.12 19.84
CA HIS A 338 0.68 -11.04 20.40
C HIS A 338 -0.18 -9.77 20.53
N PRO A 339 -0.05 -8.94 21.60
CA PRO A 339 -0.82 -7.72 21.78
C PRO A 339 -0.78 -6.79 20.54
N GLN A 340 0.40 -6.64 19.93
CA GLN A 340 0.59 -5.86 18.70
C GLN A 340 -0.18 -6.44 17.52
N VAL A 341 -0.25 -7.76 17.38
CA VAL A 341 -1.02 -8.44 16.31
C VAL A 341 -2.52 -8.34 16.55
N ALA A 342 -2.96 -8.36 17.80
CA ALA A 342 -4.36 -8.25 18.18
C ALA A 342 -4.95 -6.84 18.00
N GLU A 343 -4.11 -5.82 17.90
CA GLU A 343 -4.54 -4.41 17.84
C GLU A 343 -5.52 -4.10 16.71
N PRO A 344 -5.31 -4.52 15.45
CA PRO A 344 -6.25 -4.29 14.36
C PRO A 344 -7.65 -4.87 14.61
N TRP A 345 -7.75 -5.98 15.35
CA TRP A 345 -9.02 -6.66 15.63
C TRP A 345 -9.80 -6.13 16.83
N LYS A 346 -9.32 -5.10 17.51
CA LYS A 346 -10.12 -4.40 18.53
C LYS A 346 -11.36 -3.75 17.93
N ASP A 347 -11.24 -3.27 16.70
CA ASP A 347 -12.32 -2.65 15.95
C ASP A 347 -12.13 -2.89 14.44
N PRO A 348 -12.31 -4.13 13.96
CA PRO A 348 -11.99 -4.50 12.59
C PRO A 348 -12.92 -3.88 11.56
N GLU A 349 -14.15 -3.51 11.93
CA GLU A 349 -15.13 -2.92 11.01
C GLU A 349 -14.79 -1.49 10.63
N HIS A 350 -14.11 -0.75 11.51
CA HIS A 350 -13.69 0.63 11.27
C HIS A 350 -12.18 0.76 11.06
N THR A 351 -11.43 -0.34 11.15
CA THR A 351 -9.99 -0.34 10.91
C THR A 351 -9.68 -0.60 9.44
N ILE A 352 -9.07 0.36 8.76
CA ILE A 352 -8.65 0.19 7.37
C ILE A 352 -7.20 -0.28 7.35
N LEU A 353 -7.03 -1.53 6.98
CA LEU A 353 -5.74 -2.14 6.68
C LEU A 353 -5.92 -3.13 5.53
N PRO A 354 -5.01 -3.15 4.55
CA PRO A 354 -4.99 -4.17 3.52
C PRO A 354 -4.94 -5.56 4.16
N TRP A 355 -5.66 -6.51 3.59
CA TRP A 355 -5.68 -7.92 4.03
C TRP A 355 -6.21 -8.15 5.47
N LEU A 356 -6.76 -7.14 6.13
CA LEU A 356 -7.42 -7.32 7.41
C LEU A 356 -8.76 -8.03 7.21
N LEU A 357 -8.97 -9.14 7.93
CA LEU A 357 -10.27 -9.76 8.03
C LEU A 357 -11.22 -8.85 8.82
N GLN A 358 -12.22 -8.28 8.17
CA GLN A 358 -13.22 -7.39 8.79
C GLN A 358 -14.27 -8.17 9.58
N LYS A 359 -13.81 -9.09 10.39
CA LYS A 359 -14.61 -9.93 11.25
C LYS A 359 -13.92 -10.09 12.59
N ARG A 360 -14.68 -9.99 13.66
CA ARG A 360 -14.12 -10.24 15.00
C ARG A 360 -13.64 -11.68 15.13
N LEU A 361 -12.44 -11.83 15.67
CA LEU A 361 -11.84 -13.14 15.94
C LEU A 361 -11.92 -13.55 17.41
N ASP A 362 -12.55 -12.72 18.26
CA ASP A 362 -12.74 -13.01 19.68
C ASP A 362 -13.48 -14.35 19.92
N PRO A 363 -13.22 -15.02 21.05
CA PRO A 363 -12.21 -14.71 22.06
C PRO A 363 -10.83 -15.21 21.66
N PHE A 364 -9.78 -14.48 22.12
CA PHE A 364 -8.40 -14.91 22.03
C PHE A 364 -7.63 -14.55 23.31
N GLU A 365 -6.57 -15.31 23.57
CA GLU A 365 -5.66 -15.07 24.68
C GLU A 365 -4.48 -14.22 24.19
N LEU A 366 -3.90 -13.40 25.07
CA LEU A 366 -2.74 -12.59 24.73
C LEU A 366 -1.44 -13.19 25.25
N TRP A 367 -0.44 -13.19 24.38
CA TRP A 367 0.94 -13.44 24.79
C TRP A 367 1.53 -12.26 25.57
N PRO A 368 2.62 -12.47 26.35
CA PRO A 368 3.42 -11.35 26.84
C PRO A 368 4.02 -10.57 25.66
N GLU A 369 4.17 -9.24 25.79
CA GLU A 369 4.79 -8.41 24.74
C GLU A 369 6.20 -8.89 24.37
N ARG A 370 6.98 -9.26 25.39
CA ARG A 370 8.27 -9.93 25.26
C ARG A 370 8.39 -10.90 26.41
N GLY A 371 8.78 -12.12 26.12
CA GLY A 371 8.90 -13.10 27.19
C GLY A 371 8.74 -14.53 26.74
N ILE A 372 8.25 -15.34 27.67
CA ILE A 372 8.06 -16.77 27.45
C ILE A 372 6.58 -17.10 27.50
N TRP A 373 6.14 -17.87 26.51
CA TRP A 373 4.85 -18.55 26.50
C TRP A 373 5.08 -20.06 26.48
N ASN A 374 4.40 -20.77 27.36
CA ASN A 374 4.51 -22.22 27.44
C ASN A 374 3.26 -22.89 26.88
N TRP A 375 3.49 -23.90 26.04
CA TRP A 375 2.44 -24.79 25.55
C TRP A 375 2.96 -26.22 25.60
N ASN A 376 2.35 -27.05 26.42
CA ASN A 376 2.80 -28.40 26.73
C ASN A 376 4.31 -28.43 27.12
N GLU A 377 5.12 -29.26 26.46
CA GLU A 377 6.57 -29.33 26.70
C GLU A 377 7.37 -28.21 26.07
N TYR A 378 6.74 -27.36 25.24
CA TYR A 378 7.44 -26.30 24.52
C TYR A 378 7.39 -24.97 25.24
N SER A 379 8.53 -24.32 25.27
CA SER A 379 8.71 -22.98 25.84
C SER A 379 9.09 -22.01 24.72
N PHE A 380 8.14 -21.15 24.33
CA PHE A 380 8.31 -20.22 23.24
C PHE A 380 8.82 -18.87 23.73
N LYS A 381 9.90 -18.38 23.15
CA LYS A 381 10.22 -16.95 23.19
C LYS A 381 9.30 -16.22 22.22
N VAL A 382 8.65 -15.16 22.69
CA VAL A 382 7.76 -14.33 21.87
C VAL A 382 8.23 -12.88 21.88
N ALA A 383 8.09 -12.19 20.76
CA ALA A 383 8.43 -10.78 20.63
C ALA A 383 7.70 -10.14 19.43
N PRO A 384 7.49 -8.80 19.44
CA PRO A 384 7.11 -8.08 18.24
C PRO A 384 8.21 -8.22 17.18
N TRP A 385 7.79 -8.35 15.92
CA TRP A 385 8.71 -8.49 14.80
C TRP A 385 8.20 -7.77 13.55
N PRO A 386 8.06 -6.44 13.58
CA PRO A 386 7.60 -5.67 12.45
C PRO A 386 8.57 -5.75 11.26
N GLY A 387 8.02 -5.60 10.07
CA GLY A 387 8.74 -5.65 8.80
C GLY A 387 7.78 -5.38 7.66
N GLN A 388 7.21 -6.42 7.06
CA GLN A 388 6.16 -6.31 6.04
C GLN A 388 4.96 -5.51 6.56
N THR A 389 4.59 -5.74 7.81
CA THR A 389 3.62 -4.92 8.55
C THR A 389 4.15 -4.61 9.96
N TRP A 390 3.62 -3.54 10.57
CA TRP A 390 3.88 -3.21 11.96
C TRP A 390 3.26 -4.26 12.92
N TRP A 391 2.09 -4.75 12.60
CA TRP A 391 1.33 -5.69 13.44
C TRP A 391 1.75 -7.15 13.21
N HIS A 392 3.01 -7.41 13.44
CA HIS A 392 3.64 -8.70 13.24
C HIS A 392 4.44 -9.11 14.48
N CYS A 393 4.46 -10.40 14.78
CA CYS A 393 5.24 -10.99 15.86
C CYS A 393 6.02 -12.21 15.39
N VAL A 394 6.93 -12.66 16.24
CA VAL A 394 7.73 -13.85 16.06
C VAL A 394 7.69 -14.69 17.34
N PHE A 395 7.71 -15.99 17.18
CA PHE A 395 7.85 -16.93 18.30
C PHE A 395 8.78 -18.07 17.92
N MET A 396 9.58 -18.51 18.90
CA MET A 396 10.63 -19.52 18.70
C MET A 396 10.67 -20.48 19.86
N ALA A 397 10.69 -21.78 19.56
CA ALA A 397 10.90 -22.85 20.54
C ALA A 397 11.98 -23.82 20.08
N GLU A 398 12.47 -24.61 21.02
CA GLU A 398 13.27 -25.80 20.71
C GLU A 398 12.32 -26.96 20.37
N VAL A 399 12.44 -27.50 19.18
CA VAL A 399 11.67 -28.63 18.64
C VAL A 399 12.67 -29.69 18.18
N ASP A 400 12.60 -30.86 18.76
CA ASP A 400 13.49 -31.99 18.42
C ASP A 400 14.99 -31.61 18.43
N GLY A 401 15.41 -30.80 19.42
CA GLY A 401 16.77 -30.32 19.56
C GLY A 401 17.20 -29.21 18.58
N ARG A 402 16.25 -28.62 17.85
CA ARG A 402 16.49 -27.53 16.91
C ARG A 402 15.66 -26.29 17.31
N LYS A 403 16.26 -25.11 17.22
CA LYS A 403 15.56 -23.85 17.44
C LYS A 403 14.74 -23.48 16.20
N VAL A 404 13.43 -23.63 16.28
CA VAL A 404 12.50 -23.31 15.20
C VAL A 404 11.86 -21.96 15.46
N MET A 405 12.00 -21.04 14.52
CA MET A 405 11.43 -19.70 14.58
C MET A 405 10.30 -19.56 13.54
N PHE A 406 9.10 -19.32 14.03
CA PHE A 406 7.92 -19.05 13.21
C PHE A 406 7.90 -17.57 12.88
N ALA A 407 8.10 -17.26 11.60
CA ALA A 407 8.47 -15.92 11.13
C ALA A 407 7.36 -15.23 10.34
N GLY A 408 6.24 -15.89 10.03
CA GLY A 408 5.22 -15.34 9.16
C GLY A 408 5.84 -14.74 7.88
N ASP A 409 5.37 -13.58 7.47
CA ASP A 409 5.68 -12.98 6.17
C ASP A 409 6.78 -11.92 6.16
N SER A 410 7.22 -11.44 7.32
CA SER A 410 8.17 -10.33 7.37
C SER A 410 9.55 -10.65 6.78
N PHE A 411 9.93 -11.92 6.76
CA PHE A 411 11.26 -12.38 6.31
C PHE A 411 11.13 -13.62 5.43
N GLN A 412 10.38 -13.48 4.36
CA GLN A 412 10.19 -14.56 3.40
C GLN A 412 11.47 -14.85 2.61
N PRO A 413 11.62 -16.07 2.09
CA PRO A 413 12.71 -16.41 1.19
C PRO A 413 12.67 -15.60 -0.12
N SER A 414 13.83 -15.53 -0.72
CA SER A 414 14.12 -14.70 -1.89
C SER A 414 13.26 -14.94 -3.11
N SER A 415 12.74 -16.13 -3.30
CA SER A 415 11.92 -16.48 -4.48
C SER A 415 10.56 -15.79 -4.52
N ILE A 416 10.07 -15.30 -3.38
CA ILE A 416 8.77 -14.61 -3.28
C ILE A 416 8.92 -13.08 -3.43
N TRP A 417 10.08 -12.55 -3.12
CA TRP A 417 10.38 -11.13 -3.16
C TRP A 417 10.91 -10.70 -4.53
N ASN A 418 10.09 -10.78 -5.55
CA ASN A 418 10.46 -10.42 -6.93
C ASN A 418 10.48 -8.90 -7.19
N GLY A 419 10.79 -8.12 -6.19
CA GLY A 419 10.84 -6.65 -6.28
C GLY A 419 9.56 -5.94 -5.88
N THR A 420 8.53 -6.66 -5.50
CA THR A 420 7.20 -6.10 -5.28
C THR A 420 6.68 -6.33 -3.87
N GLY A 421 7.13 -7.37 -3.20
CA GLY A 421 6.77 -7.66 -1.82
C GLY A 421 7.66 -6.93 -0.83
N GLY A 422 7.34 -6.91 0.41
CA GLY A 422 8.18 -6.46 1.51
C GLY A 422 8.03 -5.02 1.94
N PHE A 423 7.59 -4.12 1.08
CA PHE A 423 7.28 -2.77 1.48
C PHE A 423 5.94 -2.33 0.93
N CYS A 424 5.06 -1.93 1.83
CA CYS A 424 3.78 -1.33 1.50
C CYS A 424 3.36 -0.39 2.64
N ALA A 425 3.28 0.92 2.38
CA ALA A 425 2.88 1.90 3.39
C ALA A 425 1.46 1.66 3.90
N TYR A 426 0.56 1.22 3.04
CA TYR A 426 -0.80 0.86 3.43
C TYR A 426 -0.85 -0.29 4.46
N ASN A 427 0.17 -1.13 4.46
CA ASN A 427 0.35 -2.22 5.42
C ASN A 427 1.19 -1.78 6.64
N ASN A 428 1.56 -0.52 6.68
CA ASN A 428 2.41 0.06 7.70
C ASN A 428 3.77 -0.64 7.83
N SER A 429 4.36 -0.97 6.69
CA SER A 429 5.70 -1.54 6.63
C SER A 429 6.74 -0.56 7.14
N ARG A 430 7.70 -1.05 7.93
CA ARG A 430 8.70 -0.22 8.60
C ARG A 430 10.11 -0.66 8.25
N PHE A 431 10.93 0.28 7.79
CA PHE A 431 12.33 0.00 7.46
C PHE A 431 13.24 0.08 8.69
N LEU A 432 13.37 1.28 9.25
CA LEU A 432 14.38 1.55 10.28
C LEU A 432 13.95 1.06 11.67
N ASP A 433 12.70 1.21 12.00
CA ASP A 433 12.09 0.78 13.28
C ASP A 433 11.37 -0.57 13.20
N GLY A 434 11.33 -1.18 12.02
CA GLY A 434 10.79 -2.51 11.76
C GLY A 434 11.86 -3.52 11.34
N TYR A 435 12.25 -3.53 10.07
CA TYR A 435 13.20 -4.52 9.54
C TYR A 435 14.57 -4.49 10.24
N VAL A 436 15.09 -3.30 10.59
CA VAL A 436 16.40 -3.20 11.20
C VAL A 436 16.45 -3.85 12.59
N PRO A 437 15.58 -3.49 13.56
CA PRO A 437 15.58 -4.15 14.87
C PRO A 437 15.13 -5.61 14.81
N SER A 438 14.22 -5.97 13.91
CA SER A 438 13.75 -7.34 13.75
C SER A 438 14.86 -8.27 13.25
N VAL A 439 15.68 -7.81 12.31
CA VAL A 439 16.91 -8.53 11.92
C VAL A 439 17.83 -8.72 13.12
N GLN A 440 18.04 -7.69 13.93
CA GLN A 440 18.90 -7.78 15.10
C GLN A 440 18.37 -8.81 16.12
N LEU A 441 17.05 -8.87 16.31
CA LEU A 441 16.42 -9.88 17.16
C LEU A 441 16.73 -11.30 16.66
N ALA A 442 16.56 -11.56 15.36
CA ALA A 442 16.86 -12.87 14.78
C ALA A 442 18.35 -13.25 14.92
N LEU A 443 19.26 -12.30 14.70
CA LEU A 443 20.69 -12.51 14.90
C LEU A 443 21.04 -12.82 16.35
N ASN A 444 20.33 -12.24 17.32
CA ASN A 444 20.50 -12.50 18.74
C ASN A 444 19.89 -13.85 19.16
N TRP A 445 18.75 -14.22 18.60
CA TRP A 445 18.07 -15.48 18.94
C TRP A 445 18.73 -16.69 18.29
N ARG A 446 19.36 -16.51 17.13
CA ARG A 446 20.07 -17.54 16.37
C ARG A 446 19.24 -18.81 16.21
N PRO A 447 18.13 -18.75 15.49
CA PRO A 447 17.38 -19.96 15.16
C PRO A 447 18.22 -20.90 14.28
N ASP A 448 17.87 -22.17 14.25
CA ASP A 448 18.41 -23.14 13.30
C ASP A 448 17.54 -23.17 12.05
N ILE A 449 16.22 -23.05 12.25
CA ILE A 449 15.18 -23.22 11.22
C ILE A 449 14.27 -22.01 11.25
N MET A 450 13.93 -21.52 10.07
CA MET A 450 12.92 -20.51 9.83
C MET A 450 11.69 -21.19 9.21
N ALA A 451 10.54 -21.10 9.89
CA ALA A 451 9.24 -21.46 9.39
C ALA A 451 8.51 -20.16 8.99
N ALA A 452 8.64 -19.77 7.72
CA ALA A 452 8.07 -18.54 7.18
C ALA A 452 6.82 -18.82 6.34
N GLY A 453 5.95 -17.83 6.17
CA GLY A 453 4.76 -17.92 5.32
C GLY A 453 5.12 -18.03 3.82
N HIS A 454 4.21 -18.56 3.01
CA HIS A 454 4.28 -18.72 1.55
C HIS A 454 5.51 -19.50 1.04
N THR A 455 6.17 -20.28 1.89
CA THR A 455 7.39 -21.00 1.53
C THR A 455 7.61 -22.21 2.42
N ASN A 456 8.58 -23.02 2.03
CA ASN A 456 9.04 -24.16 2.83
C ASN A 456 9.94 -23.69 3.99
N CYS A 457 10.09 -24.54 5.01
CA CYS A 457 11.10 -24.32 6.05
C CYS A 457 12.50 -24.16 5.42
N CYS A 458 13.25 -23.21 5.92
CA CYS A 458 14.63 -23.00 5.49
C CYS A 458 15.58 -22.89 6.69
N LEU A 459 16.87 -23.15 6.43
CA LEU A 459 17.91 -22.96 7.43
C LEU A 459 18.17 -21.45 7.61
N PHE A 460 18.34 -21.04 8.85
CA PHE A 460 18.68 -19.65 9.15
C PHE A 460 20.04 -19.27 8.56
N SER A 461 20.11 -18.10 7.93
CA SER A 461 21.33 -17.53 7.36
C SER A 461 21.59 -16.15 7.94
N PRO A 462 22.51 -16.00 8.91
CA PRO A 462 22.88 -14.70 9.46
C PRO A 462 23.31 -13.70 8.39
N GLN A 463 24.02 -14.17 7.35
CA GLN A 463 24.50 -13.33 6.25
C GLN A 463 23.34 -12.73 5.46
N LYS A 464 22.28 -13.52 5.21
CA LYS A 464 21.06 -13.04 4.56
C LYS A 464 20.37 -11.96 5.39
N PHE A 465 20.26 -12.15 6.69
CA PHE A 465 19.65 -11.17 7.59
C PHE A 465 20.43 -9.86 7.66
N VAL A 466 21.75 -9.91 7.68
CA VAL A 466 22.59 -8.70 7.56
C VAL A 466 22.36 -7.97 6.22
N LYS A 467 22.16 -8.71 5.12
CA LYS A 467 21.82 -8.12 3.81
C LYS A 467 20.44 -7.46 3.84
N ILE A 468 19.44 -8.08 4.47
CA ILE A 468 18.11 -7.51 4.65
C ILE A 468 18.19 -6.19 5.44
N GLN A 469 18.97 -6.14 6.51
CA GLN A 469 19.16 -4.90 7.27
C GLN A 469 19.77 -3.78 6.42
N ARG A 470 20.75 -4.12 5.57
CA ARG A 470 21.36 -3.18 4.63
C ARG A 470 20.38 -2.75 3.55
N TRP A 471 19.60 -3.69 3.04
CA TRP A 471 18.54 -3.42 2.09
C TRP A 471 17.50 -2.45 2.68
N ALA A 472 17.03 -2.66 3.90
CA ALA A 472 16.05 -1.81 4.55
C ALA A 472 16.54 -0.36 4.65
N ARG A 473 17.80 -0.13 5.06
CA ARG A 473 18.40 1.21 5.11
C ARG A 473 18.45 1.88 3.74
N LYS A 474 18.93 1.15 2.71
CA LYS A 474 19.02 1.70 1.36
C LYS A 474 17.67 1.98 0.72
N THR A 475 16.66 1.15 1.00
CA THR A 475 15.30 1.36 0.49
C THR A 475 14.63 2.55 1.18
N HIS A 476 14.84 2.70 2.49
CA HIS A 476 14.44 3.90 3.22
C HIS A 476 15.04 5.16 2.60
N ASP A 477 16.36 5.20 2.36
CA ASP A 477 17.02 6.36 1.76
C ASP A 477 16.50 6.65 0.34
N ALA A 478 16.18 5.60 -0.43
CA ALA A 478 15.66 5.76 -1.78
C ALA A 478 14.24 6.34 -1.80
N VAL A 479 13.34 5.89 -0.91
CA VAL A 479 11.99 6.46 -0.83
C VAL A 479 12.02 7.87 -0.22
N LEU A 480 12.88 8.11 0.77
CA LEU A 480 13.06 9.43 1.37
C LEU A 480 13.47 10.49 0.34
N ALA A 481 14.26 10.11 -0.66
CA ALA A 481 14.64 11.01 -1.75
C ALA A 481 13.45 11.46 -2.63
N LEU A 482 12.33 10.72 -2.58
CA LEU A 482 11.08 11.02 -3.29
C LEU A 482 10.08 11.80 -2.44
N CYS A 483 10.27 11.85 -1.13
CA CYS A 483 9.34 12.49 -0.19
C CYS A 483 9.35 14.02 -0.31
N PRO A 484 8.21 14.70 -0.47
CA PRO A 484 8.09 16.15 -0.57
C PRO A 484 8.71 16.88 0.62
N SER A 485 8.38 16.49 1.84
CA SER A 485 8.88 17.13 3.05
C SER A 485 10.34 16.74 3.39
N GLY A 486 10.87 15.68 2.80
CA GLY A 486 12.13 15.06 3.21
C GLY A 486 12.03 14.29 4.53
N ASP A 487 10.82 14.03 4.99
CA ASP A 487 10.48 13.24 6.17
C ASP A 487 9.46 12.17 5.78
N LEU A 488 9.87 10.91 5.82
CA LEU A 488 9.05 9.79 5.39
C LEU A 488 7.78 9.64 6.26
N GLU A 489 7.93 9.81 7.55
CA GLU A 489 6.82 9.71 8.51
C GLU A 489 5.77 10.77 8.23
N LYS A 490 6.18 12.01 8.07
CA LYS A 490 5.27 13.13 7.77
C LYS A 490 4.51 12.90 6.46
N ASP A 491 5.19 12.47 5.41
CA ASP A 491 4.57 12.28 4.10
C ASP A 491 3.62 11.06 4.09
N TYR A 492 3.85 10.05 4.94
CA TYR A 492 2.92 8.94 5.11
C TYR A 492 1.79 9.22 6.08
N TYR A 493 1.98 10.09 7.07
CA TYR A 493 0.90 10.48 7.98
C TYR A 493 -0.23 11.24 7.29
N SER A 494 0.02 11.91 6.18
CA SER A 494 -1.04 12.56 5.39
C SER A 494 -2.12 11.57 4.93
N LEU A 495 -1.73 10.33 4.59
CA LEU A 495 -2.68 9.25 4.31
C LEU A 495 -3.55 8.94 5.54
N PHE A 496 -2.94 8.89 6.71
CA PHE A 496 -3.63 8.54 7.95
C PHE A 496 -4.63 9.61 8.39
N GLU A 497 -4.28 10.88 8.22
CA GLU A 497 -5.17 12.01 8.50
C GLU A 497 -6.39 11.98 7.58
N ARG A 498 -6.21 11.80 6.28
CA ARG A 498 -7.32 11.67 5.31
C ARG A 498 -8.27 10.54 5.65
N ILE A 499 -7.75 9.38 6.02
CA ILE A 499 -8.56 8.22 6.37
C ILE A 499 -9.33 8.49 7.65
N SER A 500 -8.71 9.12 8.65
CA SER A 500 -9.36 9.49 9.91
C SER A 500 -10.48 10.51 9.69
N GLU A 501 -10.29 11.50 8.84
CA GLU A 501 -11.33 12.47 8.47
C GLU A 501 -12.54 11.83 7.79
N LYS A 502 -12.36 10.67 7.14
CA LYS A 502 -13.43 9.87 6.53
C LYS A 502 -14.19 9.00 7.54
N GLY A 503 -13.90 9.12 8.85
CA GLY A 503 -14.59 8.39 9.91
C GLY A 503 -14.07 6.96 10.10
N PHE A 504 -12.92 6.62 9.51
CA PHE A 504 -12.25 5.35 9.71
C PHE A 504 -11.12 5.48 10.72
N ARG A 505 -10.88 4.41 11.45
CA ARG A 505 -9.77 4.32 12.39
C ARG A 505 -8.54 3.82 11.66
N LEU A 506 -7.48 4.61 11.67
CA LEU A 506 -6.13 4.14 11.43
C LEU A 506 -5.41 4.00 12.75
N ILE A 507 -4.69 2.90 12.88
CA ILE A 507 -3.86 2.66 14.06
C ILE A 507 -2.50 3.25 13.72
N PRO A 508 -2.10 4.37 14.36
CA PRO A 508 -0.74 4.87 14.14
C PRO A 508 0.24 3.84 14.68
N ALA A 509 1.04 3.30 13.81
CA ALA A 509 2.11 2.37 14.17
C ALA A 509 3.42 3.13 14.42
N SER A 510 3.38 4.28 15.06
CA SER A 510 4.59 4.99 15.43
C SER A 510 5.02 4.64 16.84
N PRO A 511 6.24 4.12 17.03
CA PRO A 511 6.83 3.98 18.35
C PRO A 511 7.16 5.33 19.01
N HIS A 512 7.07 6.43 18.25
CA HIS A 512 7.37 7.78 18.74
C HIS A 512 6.15 8.56 19.22
N VAL A 513 4.94 8.05 19.05
CA VAL A 513 3.78 8.60 19.73
C VAL A 513 3.77 8.01 21.14
N GLU A 514 4.48 8.64 22.06
CA GLU A 514 4.17 8.47 23.47
C GLU A 514 2.69 8.84 23.64
N ILE A 515 1.88 7.83 23.77
CA ILE A 515 0.51 8.02 24.26
C ILE A 515 0.68 8.49 25.71
N LYS A 516 0.64 9.82 25.89
CA LYS A 516 0.52 10.39 27.24
C LYS A 516 -0.85 10.08 27.79
#